data_21f1600682a06bd3b3fe5f40ace56dd7
#
_entry.id   21f1600682a06bd3b3fe5f40ace56dd7
#
_cell.length_a   1.000
_cell.length_b   1.000
_cell.length_c   1.000
_cell.angle_alpha   90.00
_cell.angle_beta   90.00
_cell.angle_gamma   90.00
#
_symmetry.space_group_name_H-M   'P 1'
#
loop_
_entity.id
_entity.type
_entity.pdbx_description
1 polymer ?
#
loop_
_entity_poly.entity_id
_entity_poly.type
_entity_poly.pdbx_seq_one_letter_code
_entity_poly.pdbx_strand_id
1 'polypeptide(L)'
;MLFRSKGTYVRTLAVDLGKKLGVAAVMSDLTRLQSGGFTLDQTISLAELQKLKDNGEDLQKVLFPVGYAFRNYSQAELTDFQWKIVKNGGFLQAKYMHTDTPLLVLNYGGKTRALYKYDAVKEVYRPEQMIDLTEEG
;
A
#
# COMPACT_ATOMS: atom_id res chain seq x y z
N MET A 1 14.09 -1.10 20.56
CA MET A 1 13.25 -1.15 19.34
C MET A 1 13.80 -2.22 18.42
N LEU A 2 12.96 -3.14 17.89
CA LEU A 2 13.40 -4.24 17.03
C LEU A 2 12.98 -3.93 15.59
N PHE A 3 13.97 -3.86 14.69
CA PHE A 3 13.73 -3.83 13.23
C PHE A 3 13.90 -5.26 12.70
N ARG A 4 12.94 -5.70 11.88
CA ARG A 4 12.95 -7.05 11.31
C ARG A 4 12.63 -7.05 9.82
N SER A 5 13.13 -8.05 9.11
CA SER A 5 12.74 -8.31 7.72
C SER A 5 11.31 -8.86 7.63
N LYS A 6 10.72 -8.75 6.45
CA LYS A 6 9.41 -9.38 6.15
C LYS A 6 9.50 -10.88 6.42
N GLY A 7 8.49 -11.43 7.10
CA GLY A 7 8.40 -12.87 7.40
C GLY A 7 9.01 -13.30 8.75
N THR A 8 9.67 -12.42 9.51
CA THR A 8 10.16 -12.76 10.85
C THR A 8 9.02 -12.77 11.87
N TYR A 9 8.82 -13.88 12.54
CA TYR A 9 7.87 -14.00 13.65
C TYR A 9 8.56 -13.71 14.99
N VAL A 10 8.18 -12.62 15.65
CA VAL A 10 8.85 -12.15 16.89
C VAL A 10 8.70 -13.16 18.03
N ARG A 11 7.56 -13.88 18.09
CA ARG A 11 7.37 -14.98 19.07
C ARG A 11 8.41 -16.07 18.88
N THR A 12 8.62 -16.53 17.66
CA THR A 12 9.63 -17.54 17.34
C THR A 12 11.03 -17.05 17.66
N LEU A 13 11.35 -15.79 17.36
CA LEU A 13 12.63 -15.19 17.70
C LEU A 13 12.90 -15.23 19.22
N ALA A 14 11.90 -14.93 20.06
CA ALA A 14 12.05 -15.00 21.50
C ALA A 14 12.37 -16.44 21.96
N VAL A 15 11.65 -17.43 21.43
CA VAL A 15 11.88 -18.85 21.74
C VAL A 15 13.27 -19.30 21.28
N ASP A 16 13.69 -18.93 20.08
CA ASP A 16 14.98 -19.32 19.52
C ASP A 16 16.15 -18.67 20.28
N LEU A 17 15.98 -17.43 20.73
CA LEU A 17 16.93 -16.76 21.61
C LEU A 17 17.03 -17.49 22.95
N GLY A 18 15.92 -17.86 23.55
CA GLY A 18 15.88 -18.65 24.79
C GLY A 18 16.64 -19.97 24.66
N LYS A 19 16.41 -20.70 23.58
CA LYS A 19 17.13 -21.96 23.29
C LYS A 19 18.65 -21.73 23.20
N LYS A 20 19.10 -20.66 22.53
CA LYS A 20 20.53 -20.34 22.41
C LYS A 20 21.17 -19.96 23.75
N LEU A 21 20.40 -19.34 24.63
CA LEU A 21 20.87 -18.95 25.97
C LEU A 21 20.71 -20.07 27.03
N GLY A 22 20.09 -21.21 26.67
CA GLY A 22 19.82 -22.30 27.58
C GLY A 22 18.74 -22.01 28.63
N VAL A 23 17.84 -21.08 28.37
CA VAL A 23 16.72 -20.65 29.24
C VAL A 23 15.39 -20.66 28.51
N ALA A 24 14.31 -20.83 29.26
CA ALA A 24 12.96 -20.63 28.69
C ALA A 24 12.74 -19.14 28.43
N ALA A 25 12.26 -18.81 27.22
CA ALA A 25 11.91 -17.44 26.87
C ALA A 25 10.60 -17.38 26.12
N VAL A 26 9.80 -16.37 26.43
CA VAL A 26 8.52 -16.08 25.79
C VAL A 26 8.41 -14.60 25.49
N MET A 27 7.64 -14.25 24.49
CA MET A 27 7.29 -12.86 24.23
C MET A 27 6.16 -12.46 25.18
N SER A 28 6.39 -11.52 26.08
CA SER A 28 5.42 -11.02 27.03
C SER A 28 4.44 -10.01 26.41
N ASP A 29 4.98 -9.11 25.59
CA ASP A 29 4.20 -8.06 24.93
C ASP A 29 4.83 -7.63 23.62
N LEU A 30 4.03 -7.04 22.73
CA LEU A 30 4.46 -6.53 21.45
C LEU A 30 3.58 -5.35 20.99
N THR A 31 4.18 -4.20 20.83
CA THR A 31 3.54 -3.06 20.17
C THR A 31 4.17 -2.83 18.80
N ARG A 32 3.35 -2.84 17.76
CA ARG A 32 3.79 -2.53 16.40
C ARG A 32 3.77 -1.03 16.18
N LEU A 33 4.95 -0.44 16.00
CA LEU A 33 5.08 1.01 15.81
C LEU A 33 4.89 1.45 14.35
N GLN A 34 5.13 0.53 13.39
CA GLN A 34 4.99 0.82 11.97
C GLN A 34 4.65 -0.44 11.17
N SER A 35 3.81 -0.32 10.15
CA SER A 35 3.50 -1.37 9.19
C SER A 35 2.99 -0.78 7.87
N GLY A 36 3.48 -1.30 6.73
CA GLY A 36 3.02 -0.86 5.40
C GLY A 36 3.19 0.63 5.12
N GLY A 37 4.17 1.27 5.76
CA GLY A 37 4.39 2.72 5.64
C GLY A 37 3.53 3.58 6.57
N PHE A 38 2.63 2.98 7.37
CA PHE A 38 1.86 3.68 8.40
C PHE A 38 2.55 3.56 9.75
N THR A 39 2.59 4.65 10.50
CA THR A 39 3.12 4.72 11.87
C THR A 39 1.99 4.69 12.89
N LEU A 40 2.29 4.34 14.15
CA LEU A 40 1.27 4.17 15.19
C LEU A 40 0.49 5.47 15.47
N ASP A 41 1.16 6.62 15.40
CA ASP A 41 0.56 7.95 15.57
C ASP A 41 -0.46 8.34 14.47
N GLN A 42 -0.40 7.65 13.33
CA GLN A 42 -1.34 7.81 12.21
C GLN A 42 -2.54 6.86 12.31
N THR A 43 -2.60 6.03 13.33
CA THR A 43 -3.66 5.02 13.49
C THR A 43 -4.72 5.47 14.50
N ILE A 44 -5.91 4.98 14.32
CA ILE A 44 -7.01 5.12 15.26
C ILE A 44 -7.31 3.76 15.90
N SER A 45 -7.66 3.73 17.17
CA SER A 45 -8.07 2.50 17.83
C SER A 45 -9.48 2.06 17.39
N LEU A 46 -9.76 0.76 17.46
CA LEU A 46 -11.10 0.26 17.15
C LEU A 46 -12.18 0.85 18.07
N ALA A 47 -11.83 1.13 19.33
CA ALA A 47 -12.77 1.74 20.27
C ALA A 47 -13.10 3.19 19.89
N GLU A 48 -12.11 3.97 19.42
CA GLU A 48 -12.34 5.32 18.93
C GLU A 48 -13.13 5.32 17.64
N LEU A 49 -12.80 4.42 16.69
CA LEU A 49 -13.54 4.26 15.45
C LEU A 49 -15.02 3.91 15.72
N GLN A 50 -15.29 3.03 16.70
CA GLN A 50 -16.65 2.68 17.10
C GLN A 50 -17.38 3.89 17.65
N LYS A 51 -16.75 4.69 18.52
CA LYS A 51 -17.35 5.92 19.05
C LYS A 51 -17.73 6.92 17.96
N LEU A 52 -16.83 7.15 16.97
CA LEU A 52 -17.13 8.02 15.85
C LEU A 52 -18.36 7.54 15.07
N LYS A 53 -18.44 6.23 14.82
CA LYS A 53 -19.59 5.62 14.15
C LYS A 53 -20.89 5.79 14.96
N ASP A 54 -20.86 5.54 16.26
CA ASP A 54 -22.03 5.61 17.13
C ASP A 54 -22.54 7.06 17.27
N ASN A 55 -21.62 8.03 17.20
CA ASN A 55 -21.93 9.47 17.19
C ASN A 55 -22.44 9.95 15.81
N GLY A 56 -22.47 9.11 14.79
CA GLY A 56 -22.86 9.51 13.43
C GLY A 56 -21.84 10.44 12.74
N GLU A 57 -20.59 10.44 13.20
CA GLU A 57 -19.54 11.25 12.60
C GLU A 57 -19.08 10.68 11.24
N ASP A 58 -18.64 11.58 10.37
CA ASP A 58 -18.11 11.20 9.07
C ASP A 58 -16.77 10.48 9.20
N LEU A 59 -16.78 9.16 8.96
CA LEU A 59 -15.59 8.31 9.02
C LEU A 59 -14.56 8.63 7.93
N GLN A 60 -14.93 9.34 6.86
CA GLN A 60 -13.98 9.76 5.82
C GLN A 60 -12.85 10.61 6.37
N LYS A 61 -13.07 11.31 7.48
CA LYS A 61 -12.07 12.16 8.14
C LYS A 61 -10.89 11.37 8.74
N VAL A 62 -11.10 10.09 9.04
CA VAL A 62 -10.09 9.20 9.66
C VAL A 62 -9.58 8.12 8.71
N LEU A 63 -10.14 8.02 7.51
CA LEU A 63 -9.73 7.07 6.49
C LEU A 63 -8.75 7.72 5.51
N PHE A 64 -7.65 7.05 5.25
CA PHE A 64 -6.74 7.46 4.18
C PHE A 64 -7.28 7.00 2.82
N PRO A 65 -7.16 7.82 1.78
CA PRO A 65 -7.46 7.38 0.42
C PRO A 65 -6.52 6.24 0.02
N VAL A 66 -6.97 5.36 -0.88
CA VAL A 66 -6.19 4.20 -1.33
C VAL A 66 -4.82 4.61 -1.85
N GLY A 67 -4.72 5.72 -2.57
CA GLY A 67 -3.47 6.27 -3.09
C GLY A 67 -2.41 6.57 -2.03
N TYR A 68 -2.82 6.80 -0.77
CA TYR A 68 -1.89 7.02 0.33
C TYR A 68 -0.96 5.83 0.57
N ALA A 69 -1.44 4.60 0.36
CA ALA A 69 -0.63 3.40 0.48
C ALA A 69 0.52 3.35 -0.55
N PHE A 70 0.35 4.06 -1.66
CA PHE A 70 1.30 4.08 -2.78
C PHE A 70 2.13 5.37 -2.87
N ARG A 71 2.08 6.26 -1.85
CA ARG A 71 2.76 7.56 -1.87
C ARG A 71 4.27 7.52 -2.08
N ASN A 72 4.90 6.38 -1.78
CA ASN A 72 6.34 6.17 -1.94
C ASN A 72 6.72 5.52 -3.28
N TYR A 73 5.74 5.23 -4.14
CA TYR A 73 5.97 4.71 -5.48
C TYR A 73 5.98 5.86 -6.50
N SER A 74 6.64 5.62 -7.63
CA SER A 74 6.52 6.53 -8.77
C SER A 74 5.09 6.59 -9.25
N GLN A 75 4.60 7.80 -9.51
CA GLN A 75 3.22 8.05 -9.90
C GLN A 75 3.18 8.78 -11.24
N ALA A 76 2.16 8.50 -12.02
CA ALA A 76 1.87 9.22 -13.25
C ALA A 76 0.38 9.56 -13.33
N GLU A 77 0.08 10.78 -13.73
CA GLU A 77 -1.28 11.21 -14.05
C GLU A 77 -1.59 10.84 -15.50
N LEU A 78 -2.73 10.19 -15.71
CA LEU A 78 -3.18 9.75 -17.02
C LEU A 78 -3.92 10.87 -17.75
N THR A 79 -3.68 10.97 -19.05
CA THR A 79 -4.55 11.72 -19.96
C THR A 79 -5.84 10.95 -20.21
N ASP A 80 -6.89 11.63 -20.70
CA ASP A 80 -8.19 11.00 -21.07
C ASP A 80 -8.00 9.85 -22.06
N PHE A 81 -7.06 10.00 -22.99
CA PHE A 81 -6.74 8.95 -23.95
C PHE A 81 -6.09 7.74 -23.28
N GLN A 82 -5.12 7.96 -22.39
CA GLN A 82 -4.47 6.89 -21.63
C GLN A 82 -5.45 6.19 -20.69
N TRP A 83 -6.35 6.94 -20.06
CA TRP A 83 -7.39 6.36 -19.22
C TRP A 83 -8.29 5.41 -19.98
N LYS A 84 -8.72 5.74 -21.21
CA LYS A 84 -9.50 4.85 -22.06
C LYS A 84 -8.78 3.52 -22.34
N ILE A 85 -7.45 3.52 -22.38
CA ILE A 85 -6.65 2.30 -22.53
C ILE A 85 -6.59 1.53 -21.21
N VAL A 86 -6.23 2.23 -20.13
CA VAL A 86 -6.01 1.64 -18.79
C VAL A 86 -7.28 1.02 -18.22
N LYS A 87 -8.43 1.68 -18.32
CA LYS A 87 -9.70 1.15 -17.79
C LYS A 87 -10.11 -0.20 -18.39
N ASN A 88 -9.62 -0.53 -19.58
CA ASN A 88 -9.81 -1.81 -20.24
C ASN A 88 -8.62 -2.77 -20.07
N GLY A 89 -7.68 -2.47 -19.17
CA GLY A 89 -6.49 -3.30 -18.93
C GLY A 89 -5.46 -3.26 -20.06
N GLY A 90 -5.50 -2.22 -20.90
CA GLY A 90 -4.57 -2.06 -22.02
C GLY A 90 -3.15 -1.69 -21.57
N PHE A 91 -2.17 -1.94 -22.43
CA PHE A 91 -0.76 -1.64 -22.16
C PHE A 91 -0.44 -0.19 -22.52
N LEU A 92 0.46 0.43 -21.75
CA LEU A 92 0.98 1.76 -22.03
C LEU A 92 2.43 1.66 -22.51
N GLN A 93 2.73 2.35 -23.60
CA GLN A 93 4.10 2.44 -24.11
C GLN A 93 4.98 3.22 -23.12
N ALA A 94 6.11 2.65 -22.70
CA ALA A 94 6.99 3.24 -21.70
C ALA A 94 7.50 4.64 -22.10
N LYS A 95 7.77 4.84 -23.40
CA LYS A 95 8.23 6.13 -23.94
C LYS A 95 7.30 7.31 -23.63
N TYR A 96 6.02 7.08 -23.38
CA TYR A 96 5.05 8.13 -23.04
C TYR A 96 4.90 8.34 -21.53
N MET A 97 5.51 7.48 -20.71
CA MET A 97 5.42 7.57 -19.26
C MET A 97 6.59 8.33 -18.63
N HIS A 98 7.63 8.63 -19.43
CA HIS A 98 8.83 9.36 -19.01
C HIS A 98 9.51 8.79 -17.75
N THR A 99 9.38 7.50 -17.54
CA THR A 99 9.95 6.77 -16.40
C THR A 99 10.19 5.31 -16.80
N ASP A 100 11.17 4.68 -16.15
CA ASP A 100 11.53 3.27 -16.31
C ASP A 100 11.43 2.50 -14.99
N THR A 101 10.70 3.05 -14.01
CA THR A 101 10.52 2.42 -12.71
C THR A 101 9.83 1.07 -12.85
N PRO A 102 10.25 0.04 -12.08
CA PRO A 102 9.67 -1.29 -12.17
C PRO A 102 8.17 -1.33 -11.90
N LEU A 103 7.67 -0.39 -11.10
CA LEU A 103 6.28 -0.29 -10.67
C LEU A 103 5.84 1.17 -10.75
N LEU A 104 4.71 1.42 -11.43
CA LEU A 104 4.16 2.73 -11.65
C LEU A 104 2.70 2.78 -11.20
N VAL A 105 2.40 3.74 -10.35
CA VAL A 105 1.03 4.03 -9.91
C VAL A 105 0.39 5.00 -10.88
N LEU A 106 -0.77 4.64 -11.39
CA LEU A 106 -1.50 5.43 -12.36
C LEU A 106 -2.69 6.11 -11.70
N ASN A 107 -2.71 7.43 -11.80
CA ASN A 107 -3.80 8.27 -11.30
C ASN A 107 -4.61 8.87 -12.45
N TYR A 108 -5.90 9.09 -12.22
CA TYR A 108 -6.78 9.80 -13.14
C TYR A 108 -7.95 10.39 -12.37
N GLY A 109 -8.24 11.68 -12.60
CA GLY A 109 -9.31 12.39 -11.93
C GLY A 109 -9.09 12.48 -10.40
N GLY A 110 -7.85 12.68 -9.96
CA GLY A 110 -7.50 12.79 -8.53
C GLY A 110 -7.58 11.47 -7.76
N LYS A 111 -7.81 10.33 -8.42
CA LYS A 111 -7.90 9.01 -7.80
C LYS A 111 -6.81 8.08 -8.33
N THR A 112 -6.33 7.19 -7.46
CA THR A 112 -5.44 6.10 -7.85
C THR A 112 -6.24 5.01 -8.54
N ARG A 113 -5.94 4.74 -9.81
CA ARG A 113 -6.70 3.86 -10.69
C ARG A 113 -6.09 2.48 -10.85
N ALA A 114 -4.78 2.41 -10.97
CA ALA A 114 -4.10 1.14 -11.22
C ALA A 114 -2.64 1.16 -10.77
N LEU A 115 -2.10 -0.03 -10.60
CA LEU A 115 -0.68 -0.29 -10.45
C LEU A 115 -0.22 -1.04 -11.69
N TYR A 116 0.82 -0.53 -12.36
CA TYR A 116 1.37 -1.09 -13.57
C TYR A 116 2.82 -1.48 -13.37
N LYS A 117 3.21 -2.57 -14.00
CA LYS A 117 4.58 -3.10 -13.97
C LYS A 117 5.25 -2.91 -15.31
N TYR A 118 6.52 -2.50 -15.27
CA TYR A 118 7.35 -2.37 -16.46
C TYR A 118 7.76 -3.75 -17.01
N ASP A 119 7.55 -3.93 -18.31
CA ASP A 119 8.04 -5.07 -19.09
C ASP A 119 9.16 -4.58 -20.02
N ALA A 120 10.40 -4.87 -19.62
CA ALA A 120 11.58 -4.39 -20.34
C ALA A 120 11.76 -5.05 -21.73
N VAL A 121 11.18 -6.23 -21.95
CA VAL A 121 11.28 -6.91 -23.26
C VAL A 121 10.38 -6.26 -24.30
N LYS A 122 9.20 -5.84 -23.86
CA LYS A 122 8.20 -5.19 -24.73
C LYS A 122 8.24 -3.67 -24.66
N GLU A 123 9.03 -3.10 -23.77
CA GLU A 123 9.11 -1.67 -23.48
C GLU A 123 7.74 -1.03 -23.20
N VAL A 124 6.92 -1.75 -22.44
CA VAL A 124 5.57 -1.31 -22.06
C VAL A 124 5.33 -1.44 -20.56
N TYR A 125 4.41 -0.65 -20.06
CA TYR A 125 3.77 -0.87 -18.78
C TYR A 125 2.52 -1.73 -18.96
N ARG A 126 2.40 -2.80 -18.19
CA ARG A 126 1.25 -3.71 -18.20
C ARG A 126 0.53 -3.70 -16.85
N PRO A 127 -0.77 -3.98 -16.80
CA PRO A 127 -1.52 -4.02 -15.56
C PRO A 127 -0.96 -5.09 -14.60
N GLU A 128 -0.70 -4.69 -13.37
CA GLU A 128 -0.38 -5.57 -12.24
C GLU A 128 -1.60 -5.68 -11.32
N GLN A 129 -2.22 -4.53 -11.02
CA GLN A 129 -3.40 -4.45 -10.18
C GLN A 129 -4.30 -3.30 -10.65
N MET A 130 -5.56 -3.58 -10.90
CA MET A 130 -6.60 -2.57 -11.07
C MET A 130 -7.19 -2.24 -9.71
N ILE A 131 -7.36 -0.96 -9.40
CA ILE A 131 -7.75 -0.48 -8.06
C ILE A 131 -9.16 0.08 -8.09
N ASP A 132 -9.39 1.13 -8.88
CA ASP A 132 -10.69 1.78 -9.00
C ASP A 132 -10.99 2.10 -10.46
N LEU A 133 -11.99 1.43 -11.01
CA LEU A 133 -12.44 1.60 -12.39
C LEU A 133 -13.77 2.39 -12.47
N THR A 134 -14.27 2.89 -11.34
CA THR A 134 -15.53 3.64 -11.33
C THR A 134 -15.38 4.94 -12.12
N GLU A 135 -16.26 5.15 -13.07
CA GLU A 135 -16.48 6.46 -13.70
C GLU A 135 -17.37 7.26 -12.75
N GLU A 136 -16.97 8.48 -12.42
CA GLU A 136 -17.90 9.40 -11.79
C GLU A 136 -18.93 9.78 -12.85
N GLY A 137 -20.18 9.45 -12.59
CA GLY A 137 -21.32 9.88 -13.38
C GLY A 137 -21.58 11.37 -13.23
#